data_a3bb0406e9137f9fddd5be5ffab54db0
#
_entry.id   a3bb0406e9137f9fddd5be5ffab54db0
#
_cell.length_a   1.000
_cell.length_b   1.000
_cell.length_c   1.000
_cell.angle_alpha   90.00
_cell.angle_beta   90.00
_cell.angle_gamma   90.00
#
_symmetry.space_group_name_H-M   'P 1'
#
loop_
_entity.id
_entity.type
_entity.pdbx_description
1 polymer ?
#
loop_
_entity_poly.entity_id
_entity_poly.type
_entity_poly.pdbx_seq_one_letter_code
_entity_poly.pdbx_strand_id
1 'polypeptide(L)'
;MHPPITIAMASYNGARFIRAQLDSIAQQSVTNWRLVVSDDGSTDGTRQIVADFAGEHAPGQVRLIDGPGQGATRNFLYLTRQADPRGWLAYADQDDFWLPDRLARGVAFLSSQSGAAIYAARTTICDENLAPIAPAPAFPGPFSFRNALIQACLPGNTILANSAALAILQAAAPAAEAAGIVSHDWWAYQLLSGVGAGIRRDRAQVLLYRQHPENVMGRNDTTRARLARFSMLFDGRFAEWLVQNQQALEPVAHLMLPENQALLRDFGRAIRASGPRALGAALKMRLYRQSRTGTAAILAAAALGRLRRHS
;
A
#
# COMPACT_ATOMS: atom_id res chain seq x y z
N MET A 1 -16.31 -14.16 -15.75
CA MET A 1 -16.35 -14.29 -14.25
C MET A 1 -14.94 -14.11 -13.72
N HIS A 2 -14.72 -13.34 -12.66
CA HIS A 2 -13.41 -13.21 -12.00
C HIS A 2 -13.24 -14.29 -10.91
N PRO A 3 -11.99 -14.65 -10.53
CA PRO A 3 -11.72 -15.53 -9.40
C PRO A 3 -12.25 -14.93 -8.07
N PRO A 4 -12.39 -15.73 -7.00
CA PRO A 4 -12.72 -15.20 -5.68
C PRO A 4 -11.72 -14.13 -5.23
N ILE A 5 -12.20 -13.09 -4.54
CA ILE A 5 -11.37 -12.04 -3.98
C ILE A 5 -11.13 -12.33 -2.50
N THR A 6 -9.88 -12.52 -2.11
CA THR A 6 -9.50 -12.50 -0.69
C THR A 6 -9.40 -11.05 -0.24
N ILE A 7 -10.27 -10.63 0.67
CA ILE A 7 -10.16 -9.35 1.37
C ILE A 7 -9.31 -9.59 2.61
N ALA A 8 -8.13 -9.02 2.64
CA ALA A 8 -7.14 -9.12 3.69
C ALA A 8 -7.24 -7.91 4.62
N MET A 9 -7.79 -8.09 5.83
CA MET A 9 -7.97 -7.05 6.82
C MET A 9 -7.00 -7.27 7.99
N ALA A 10 -6.16 -6.29 8.28
CA ALA A 10 -5.38 -6.25 9.50
C ALA A 10 -6.17 -5.55 10.60
N SER A 11 -6.22 -6.15 11.81
CA SER A 11 -6.89 -5.56 12.96
C SER A 11 -6.00 -5.52 14.20
N TYR A 12 -6.18 -4.45 14.99
CA TYR A 12 -5.61 -4.28 16.32
C TYR A 12 -6.39 -3.22 17.09
N ASN A 13 -7.04 -3.59 18.20
CA ASN A 13 -7.84 -2.70 19.05
C ASN A 13 -8.81 -1.80 18.27
N GLY A 14 -9.55 -2.40 17.32
CA GLY A 14 -10.43 -1.71 16.40
C GLY A 14 -11.91 -1.74 16.75
N ALA A 15 -12.31 -2.20 17.95
CA ALA A 15 -13.70 -2.43 18.33
C ALA A 15 -14.63 -1.26 18.04
N ARG A 16 -14.11 -0.02 18.11
CA ARG A 16 -14.89 1.19 17.87
C ARG A 16 -15.39 1.33 16.43
N PHE A 17 -14.65 0.83 15.45
CA PHE A 17 -14.92 1.13 14.03
C PHE A 17 -15.12 -0.11 13.17
N ILE A 18 -14.56 -1.27 13.58
CA ILE A 18 -14.47 -2.45 12.74
C ILE A 18 -15.83 -2.95 12.26
N ARG A 19 -16.89 -2.86 13.08
CA ARG A 19 -18.22 -3.31 12.67
C ARG A 19 -18.73 -2.53 11.45
N ALA A 20 -18.58 -1.21 11.42
CA ALA A 20 -18.99 -0.39 10.29
C ALA A 20 -18.22 -0.75 9.01
N GLN A 21 -16.93 -1.06 9.13
CA GLN A 21 -16.12 -1.52 8.01
C GLN A 21 -16.57 -2.89 7.51
N LEU A 22 -16.83 -3.84 8.40
CA LEU A 22 -17.34 -5.17 8.06
C LEU A 22 -18.69 -5.09 7.31
N ASP A 23 -19.63 -4.29 7.83
CA ASP A 23 -20.93 -4.05 7.19
C ASP A 23 -20.77 -3.43 5.79
N SER A 24 -19.81 -2.52 5.60
CA SER A 24 -19.52 -1.91 4.30
C SER A 24 -18.95 -2.91 3.28
N ILE A 25 -18.21 -3.90 3.75
CA ILE A 25 -17.71 -5.02 2.92
C ILE A 25 -18.87 -5.93 2.52
N ALA A 26 -19.77 -6.25 3.43
CA ALA A 26 -20.96 -7.05 3.11
C ALA A 26 -21.87 -6.40 2.06
N GLN A 27 -21.86 -5.05 1.99
CA GLN A 27 -22.66 -4.26 1.04
C GLN A 27 -21.99 -4.09 -0.34
N GLN A 28 -20.87 -4.72 -0.62
CA GLN A 28 -20.23 -4.62 -1.93
C GLN A 28 -21.09 -5.25 -3.03
N SER A 29 -21.18 -4.58 -4.17
CA SER A 29 -21.91 -5.08 -5.35
C SER A 29 -21.29 -6.36 -5.96
N VAL A 30 -20.01 -6.59 -5.71
CA VAL A 30 -19.33 -7.86 -6.02
C VAL A 30 -19.38 -8.75 -4.80
N THR A 31 -20.03 -9.91 -4.91
CA THR A 31 -20.30 -10.83 -3.80
C THR A 31 -19.36 -12.02 -3.71
N ASN A 32 -18.56 -12.29 -4.77
CA ASN A 32 -17.59 -13.38 -4.80
C ASN A 32 -16.29 -13.00 -4.06
N TRP A 33 -16.41 -12.81 -2.75
CA TRP A 33 -15.29 -12.50 -1.86
C TRP A 33 -15.24 -13.42 -0.64
N ARG A 34 -14.06 -13.52 -0.05
CA ARG A 34 -13.78 -14.09 1.27
C ARG A 34 -13.00 -13.07 2.08
N LEU A 35 -13.40 -12.85 3.33
CA LEU A 35 -12.72 -11.96 4.25
C LEU A 35 -11.82 -12.77 5.20
N VAL A 36 -10.55 -12.38 5.29
CA VAL A 36 -9.61 -12.88 6.28
C VAL A 36 -9.20 -11.71 7.15
N VAL A 37 -9.64 -11.72 8.41
CA VAL A 37 -9.22 -10.74 9.42
C VAL A 37 -8.07 -11.36 10.21
N SER A 38 -6.91 -10.72 10.17
CA SER A 38 -5.73 -11.09 10.96
C SER A 38 -5.59 -10.12 12.12
N ASP A 39 -5.84 -10.62 13.33
CA ASP A 39 -5.85 -9.82 14.55
C ASP A 39 -4.48 -9.85 15.23
N ASP A 40 -3.88 -8.69 15.40
CA ASP A 40 -2.49 -8.53 15.87
C ASP A 40 -2.38 -8.48 17.41
N GLY A 41 -3.32 -9.14 18.10
CA GLY A 41 -3.35 -9.26 19.56
C GLY A 41 -4.24 -8.23 20.24
N SER A 42 -5.44 -7.96 19.70
CA SER A 42 -6.41 -7.06 20.32
C SER A 42 -6.81 -7.51 21.73
N THR A 43 -6.94 -6.53 22.61
CA THR A 43 -7.37 -6.71 24.01
C THR A 43 -8.74 -6.10 24.29
N ASP A 44 -9.37 -5.48 23.29
CA ASP A 44 -10.73 -4.95 23.32
C ASP A 44 -11.76 -5.92 22.69
N GLY A 45 -12.96 -5.46 22.37
CA GLY A 45 -14.02 -6.27 21.76
C GLY A 45 -13.83 -6.64 20.29
N THR A 46 -12.70 -6.29 19.64
CA THR A 46 -12.47 -6.48 18.19
C THR A 46 -12.72 -7.90 17.74
N ARG A 47 -12.11 -8.88 18.41
CA ARG A 47 -12.20 -10.30 18.05
C ARG A 47 -13.63 -10.83 18.14
N GLN A 48 -14.37 -10.43 19.19
CA GLN A 48 -15.76 -10.83 19.37
C GLN A 48 -16.64 -10.27 18.26
N ILE A 49 -16.48 -8.99 17.90
CA ILE A 49 -17.23 -8.35 16.80
C ILE A 49 -17.00 -9.09 15.48
N VAL A 50 -15.75 -9.47 15.18
CA VAL A 50 -15.43 -10.24 13.97
C VAL A 50 -16.03 -11.64 14.00
N ALA A 51 -16.02 -12.31 15.16
CA ALA A 51 -16.61 -13.64 15.33
C ALA A 51 -18.14 -13.61 15.15
N ASP A 52 -18.81 -12.61 15.72
CA ASP A 52 -20.25 -12.41 15.57
C ASP A 52 -20.61 -12.16 14.09
N PHE A 53 -19.86 -11.27 13.43
CA PHE A 53 -20.02 -11.00 11.99
C PHE A 53 -19.79 -12.27 11.15
N ALA A 54 -18.81 -13.10 11.49
CA ALA A 54 -18.58 -14.37 10.79
C ALA A 54 -19.77 -15.32 10.93
N GLY A 55 -20.46 -15.32 12.07
CA GLY A 55 -21.69 -16.09 12.30
C GLY A 55 -22.88 -15.66 11.43
N GLU A 56 -22.87 -14.44 10.92
CA GLU A 56 -23.90 -13.89 10.00
C GLU A 56 -23.70 -14.33 8.54
N HIS A 57 -22.58 -15.02 8.21
CA HIS A 57 -22.16 -15.33 6.85
C HIS A 57 -22.02 -16.84 6.63
N ALA A 58 -21.90 -17.24 5.37
CA ALA A 58 -21.69 -18.65 5.03
C ALA A 58 -20.37 -19.19 5.66
N PRO A 59 -20.33 -20.45 6.09
CA PRO A 59 -19.15 -21.04 6.70
C PRO A 59 -17.89 -20.87 5.83
N GLY A 60 -16.84 -20.25 6.41
CA GLY A 60 -15.57 -20.00 5.75
C GLY A 60 -15.54 -18.75 4.85
N GLN A 61 -16.62 -18.00 4.70
CA GLN A 61 -16.61 -16.73 3.98
C GLN A 61 -15.87 -15.64 4.76
N VAL A 62 -16.00 -15.64 6.08
CA VAL A 62 -15.26 -14.77 6.99
C VAL A 62 -14.44 -15.61 7.94
N ARG A 63 -13.15 -15.31 8.05
CA ARG A 63 -12.22 -16.02 8.92
C ARG A 63 -11.46 -15.02 9.79
N LEU A 64 -11.44 -15.30 11.09
CA LEU A 64 -10.54 -14.61 12.03
C LEU A 64 -9.33 -15.51 12.29
N ILE A 65 -8.14 -14.95 12.15
CA ILE A 65 -6.87 -15.64 12.42
C ILE A 65 -6.00 -14.78 13.34
N ASP A 66 -5.03 -15.40 14.00
CA ASP A 66 -4.06 -14.67 14.80
C ASP A 66 -3.02 -14.04 13.88
N GLY A 67 -2.73 -12.77 14.13
CA GLY A 67 -1.69 -12.01 13.46
C GLY A 67 -0.31 -12.25 14.06
N PRO A 68 0.75 -11.72 13.44
CA PRO A 68 2.13 -11.91 13.90
C PRO A 68 2.47 -11.13 15.18
N GLY A 69 1.62 -10.22 15.67
CA GLY A 69 1.89 -9.37 16.82
C GLY A 69 3.01 -8.35 16.59
N GLN A 70 3.20 -7.90 15.35
CA GLN A 70 4.35 -7.09 14.94
C GLN A 70 3.97 -5.81 14.18
N GLY A 71 2.72 -5.39 14.31
CA GLY A 71 2.19 -4.16 13.71
C GLY A 71 1.69 -4.33 12.27
N ALA A 72 0.97 -3.31 11.80
CA ALA A 72 0.14 -3.35 10.60
C ALA A 72 0.89 -3.83 9.35
N THR A 73 2.09 -3.30 9.06
CA THR A 73 2.84 -3.68 7.85
C THR A 73 3.17 -5.17 7.80
N ARG A 74 3.65 -5.74 8.91
CA ARG A 74 3.95 -7.18 8.99
C ARG A 74 2.69 -8.02 8.95
N ASN A 75 1.60 -7.54 9.53
CA ASN A 75 0.32 -8.19 9.47
C ASN A 75 -0.23 -8.23 8.03
N PHE A 76 -0.10 -7.16 7.25
CA PHE A 76 -0.46 -7.19 5.82
C PHE A 76 0.43 -8.09 4.97
N LEU A 77 1.74 -8.17 5.25
CA LEU A 77 2.63 -9.12 4.57
C LEU A 77 2.25 -10.57 4.91
N TYR A 78 1.92 -10.85 6.17
CA TYR A 78 1.41 -12.14 6.61
C TYR A 78 0.11 -12.49 5.87
N LEU A 79 -0.88 -11.60 5.86
CA LEU A 79 -2.14 -11.76 5.14
C LEU A 79 -1.95 -11.98 3.64
N THR A 80 -0.98 -11.31 3.02
CA THR A 80 -0.63 -11.53 1.60
C THR A 80 -0.25 -12.97 1.35
N ARG A 81 0.52 -13.60 2.25
CA ARG A 81 0.91 -15.01 2.15
C ARG A 81 -0.24 -15.99 2.45
N GLN A 82 -1.22 -15.58 3.25
CA GLN A 82 -2.41 -16.38 3.58
C GLN A 82 -3.50 -16.35 2.50
N ALA A 83 -3.41 -15.42 1.54
CA ALA A 83 -4.39 -15.31 0.47
C ALA A 83 -4.35 -16.52 -0.49
N ASP A 84 -5.51 -16.94 -1.00
CA ASP A 84 -5.59 -18.02 -2.01
C ASP A 84 -4.80 -17.61 -3.27
N PRO A 85 -3.73 -18.33 -3.64
CA PRO A 85 -2.89 -17.95 -4.78
C PRO A 85 -3.63 -17.95 -6.12
N ARG A 86 -4.78 -18.64 -6.21
CA ARG A 86 -5.63 -18.65 -7.39
C ARG A 86 -6.64 -17.50 -7.42
N GLY A 87 -6.81 -16.84 -6.29
CA GLY A 87 -7.73 -15.71 -6.11
C GLY A 87 -7.09 -14.37 -6.45
N TRP A 88 -7.85 -13.32 -6.22
CA TRP A 88 -7.40 -11.93 -6.21
C TRP A 88 -7.24 -11.45 -4.76
N LEU A 89 -6.47 -10.38 -4.55
CA LEU A 89 -6.19 -9.84 -3.22
C LEU A 89 -6.65 -8.38 -3.12
N ALA A 90 -7.49 -8.06 -2.13
CA ALA A 90 -7.81 -6.70 -1.73
C ALA A 90 -7.31 -6.47 -0.30
N TYR A 91 -6.69 -5.33 -0.02
CA TYR A 91 -6.37 -4.93 1.35
C TYR A 91 -7.50 -4.07 1.94
N ALA A 92 -7.70 -4.20 3.25
CA ALA A 92 -8.67 -3.44 4.02
C ALA A 92 -8.09 -3.01 5.37
N ASP A 93 -8.22 -1.73 5.69
CA ASP A 93 -8.00 -1.23 7.05
C ASP A 93 -9.27 -1.47 7.88
N GLN A 94 -9.16 -1.56 9.19
CA GLN A 94 -10.27 -1.92 10.10
C GLN A 94 -11.26 -0.77 10.37
N ASP A 95 -10.89 0.45 10.03
CA ASP A 95 -11.50 1.71 10.47
C ASP A 95 -12.08 2.57 9.34
N ASP A 96 -12.02 2.09 8.10
CA ASP A 96 -12.59 2.73 6.93
C ASP A 96 -14.09 2.42 6.74
N PHE A 97 -14.66 2.94 5.64
CA PHE A 97 -15.98 2.56 5.14
C PHE A 97 -15.95 2.47 3.61
N TRP A 98 -16.16 1.29 3.05
CA TRP A 98 -16.13 1.06 1.61
C TRP A 98 -17.42 1.48 0.92
N LEU A 99 -17.31 2.20 -0.19
CA LEU A 99 -18.46 2.46 -1.04
C LEU A 99 -18.84 1.20 -1.85
N PRO A 100 -20.13 1.01 -2.20
CA PRO A 100 -20.62 -0.26 -2.77
C PRO A 100 -19.93 -0.71 -4.07
N ASP A 101 -19.37 0.20 -4.85
CA ASP A 101 -18.74 -0.07 -6.15
C ASP A 101 -17.21 -0.24 -6.09
N ARG A 102 -16.59 -0.22 -4.88
CA ARG A 102 -15.13 -0.29 -4.74
C ARG A 102 -14.53 -1.54 -5.40
N LEU A 103 -15.06 -2.72 -5.11
CA LEU A 103 -14.57 -3.95 -5.73
C LEU A 103 -14.90 -3.99 -7.22
N ALA A 104 -16.10 -3.59 -7.62
CA ALA A 104 -16.55 -3.63 -9.01
C ALA A 104 -15.64 -2.81 -9.95
N ARG A 105 -15.20 -1.62 -9.53
CA ARG A 105 -14.26 -0.80 -10.29
C ARG A 105 -12.91 -1.49 -10.50
N GLY A 106 -12.37 -2.09 -9.45
CA GLY A 106 -11.13 -2.85 -9.56
C GLY A 106 -11.28 -4.09 -10.44
N VAL A 107 -12.39 -4.83 -10.28
CA VAL A 107 -12.73 -5.99 -11.11
C VAL A 107 -12.81 -5.61 -12.59
N ALA A 108 -13.47 -4.52 -12.92
CA ALA A 108 -13.60 -4.04 -14.30
C ALA A 108 -12.22 -3.80 -14.95
N PHE A 109 -11.28 -3.19 -14.24
CA PHE A 109 -9.94 -2.98 -14.75
C PHE A 109 -9.15 -4.29 -14.84
N LEU A 110 -9.10 -5.08 -13.76
CA LEU A 110 -8.25 -6.27 -13.70
C LEU A 110 -8.69 -7.37 -14.68
N SER A 111 -9.99 -7.48 -14.94
CA SER A 111 -10.53 -8.46 -15.92
C SER A 111 -10.10 -8.17 -17.37
N SER A 112 -9.65 -6.95 -17.67
CA SER A 112 -9.13 -6.58 -19.00
C SER A 112 -7.62 -6.81 -19.14
N GLN A 113 -6.94 -7.28 -18.08
CA GLN A 113 -5.48 -7.43 -18.05
C GLN A 113 -5.08 -8.90 -18.30
N SER A 114 -4.13 -9.12 -19.19
CA SER A 114 -3.60 -10.45 -19.51
C SER A 114 -2.43 -10.89 -18.62
N GLY A 115 -1.79 -9.95 -17.93
CA GLY A 115 -0.64 -10.18 -17.05
C GLY A 115 -0.88 -9.73 -15.61
N ALA A 116 0.20 -9.65 -14.83
CA ALA A 116 0.15 -9.09 -13.48
C ALA A 116 -0.39 -7.66 -13.51
N ALA A 117 -1.35 -7.35 -12.63
CA ALA A 117 -1.95 -6.03 -12.57
C ALA A 117 -2.45 -5.68 -11.17
N ILE A 118 -2.38 -4.39 -10.86
CA ILE A 118 -2.82 -3.79 -9.61
C ILE A 118 -3.69 -2.57 -9.87
N TYR A 119 -4.83 -2.53 -9.20
CA TYR A 119 -5.74 -1.39 -9.16
C TYR A 119 -5.63 -0.72 -7.80
N ALA A 120 -5.68 0.61 -7.79
CA ALA A 120 -5.91 1.42 -6.61
C ALA A 120 -6.79 2.62 -6.99
N ALA A 121 -7.30 3.34 -5.99
CA ALA A 121 -8.19 4.48 -6.22
C ALA A 121 -7.91 5.63 -5.25
N ARG A 122 -8.72 6.68 -5.32
CA ARG A 122 -8.73 7.75 -4.33
C ARG A 122 -9.67 7.41 -3.18
N THR A 123 -9.51 8.14 -2.09
CA THR A 123 -10.37 8.09 -0.92
C THR A 123 -11.00 9.44 -0.64
N THR A 124 -12.09 9.48 0.09
CA THR A 124 -12.60 10.68 0.75
C THR A 124 -12.07 10.69 2.17
N ILE A 125 -11.32 11.71 2.56
CA ILE A 125 -10.87 11.92 3.93
C ILE A 125 -12.08 12.38 4.76
N CYS A 126 -12.38 11.67 5.84
CA CYS A 126 -13.52 11.93 6.71
C CYS A 126 -13.06 12.10 8.16
N ASP A 127 -13.92 12.68 8.99
CA ASP A 127 -13.74 12.65 10.44
C ASP A 127 -14.08 11.27 11.03
N GLU A 128 -14.03 11.15 12.35
CA GLU A 128 -14.32 9.89 13.04
C GLU A 128 -15.79 9.43 12.89
N ASN A 129 -16.70 10.32 12.53
CA ASN A 129 -18.12 10.06 12.30
C ASN A 129 -18.45 9.86 10.81
N LEU A 130 -17.43 9.74 9.94
CA LEU A 130 -17.55 9.62 8.48
C LEU A 130 -18.07 10.88 7.78
N ALA A 131 -18.09 12.05 8.44
CA ALA A 131 -18.40 13.31 7.77
C ALA A 131 -17.24 13.69 6.83
N PRO A 132 -17.50 13.91 5.53
CA PRO A 132 -16.45 14.21 4.55
C PRO A 132 -15.74 15.52 4.86
N ILE A 133 -14.39 15.50 4.83
CA ILE A 133 -13.54 16.68 5.02
C ILE A 133 -12.94 17.13 3.69
N ALA A 134 -12.32 16.23 2.94
CA ALA A 134 -11.65 16.53 1.68
C ALA A 134 -11.43 15.28 0.83
N PRO A 135 -11.33 15.41 -0.50
CA PRO A 135 -10.82 14.33 -1.33
C PRO A 135 -9.31 14.13 -1.10
N ALA A 136 -8.83 12.89 -1.02
CA ALA A 136 -7.41 12.59 -0.98
C ALA A 136 -6.69 13.15 -2.24
N PRO A 137 -5.36 13.40 -2.20
CA PRO A 137 -4.63 13.95 -3.32
C PRO A 137 -4.82 13.16 -4.63
N ALA A 138 -5.07 13.87 -5.73
CA ALA A 138 -5.07 13.29 -7.05
C ALA A 138 -3.62 13.22 -7.57
N PHE A 139 -3.24 12.05 -8.08
CA PHE A 139 -1.96 11.87 -8.76
C PHE A 139 -2.23 11.57 -10.24
N PRO A 140 -1.72 12.41 -11.16
CA PRO A 140 -2.05 12.31 -12.58
C PRO A 140 -1.37 11.13 -13.29
N GLY A 141 -0.33 10.54 -12.71
CA GLY A 141 0.56 9.60 -13.38
C GLY A 141 1.66 10.31 -14.19
N PRO A 142 2.44 9.59 -14.98
CA PRO A 142 2.43 8.13 -15.08
C PRO A 142 2.83 7.44 -13.76
N PHE A 143 2.40 6.19 -13.60
CA PHE A 143 2.81 5.32 -12.49
C PHE A 143 3.86 4.35 -13.02
N SER A 144 5.10 4.49 -12.56
CA SER A 144 6.23 3.71 -13.04
C SER A 144 7.19 3.37 -11.92
N PHE A 145 8.13 2.45 -12.16
CA PHE A 145 9.14 2.10 -11.18
C PHE A 145 10.00 3.29 -10.74
N ARG A 146 10.30 4.24 -11.65
CA ARG A 146 11.03 5.48 -11.33
C ARG A 146 10.29 6.37 -10.32
N ASN A 147 8.97 6.43 -10.42
CA ASN A 147 8.13 7.13 -9.44
C ASN A 147 8.02 6.32 -8.14
N ALA A 148 7.79 5.00 -8.25
CA ALA A 148 7.62 4.12 -7.11
C ALA A 148 8.84 4.09 -6.18
N LEU A 149 10.06 4.17 -6.71
CA LEU A 149 11.29 4.20 -5.91
C LEU A 149 11.31 5.33 -4.87
N ILE A 150 10.61 6.44 -5.12
CA ILE A 150 10.68 7.65 -4.26
C ILE A 150 9.32 8.19 -3.81
N GLN A 151 8.22 7.49 -4.12
CA GLN A 151 6.88 7.93 -3.71
C GLN A 151 5.88 6.77 -3.63
N ALA A 152 5.22 6.62 -2.49
CA ALA A 152 4.00 5.82 -2.35
C ALA A 152 2.84 6.56 -3.04
N CYS A 153 2.22 5.93 -4.03
CA CYS A 153 1.11 6.53 -4.79
C CYS A 153 -0.18 5.71 -4.75
N LEU A 154 -0.12 4.47 -4.31
CA LEU A 154 -1.27 3.57 -4.26
C LEU A 154 -1.66 3.35 -2.80
N PRO A 155 -2.78 3.94 -2.31
CA PRO A 155 -3.23 3.73 -0.93
C PRO A 155 -3.60 2.27 -0.69
N GLY A 156 -3.04 1.65 0.34
CA GLY A 156 -3.19 0.23 0.65
C GLY A 156 -4.64 -0.22 0.72
N ASN A 157 -5.46 0.51 1.46
CA ASN A 157 -6.89 0.24 1.66
C ASN A 157 -7.75 0.30 0.37
N THR A 158 -7.19 0.76 -0.75
CA THR A 158 -7.87 0.77 -2.06
C THR A 158 -7.34 -0.29 -3.03
N ILE A 159 -6.25 -0.96 -2.69
CA ILE A 159 -5.58 -1.92 -3.58
C ILE A 159 -6.47 -3.13 -3.85
N LEU A 160 -6.49 -3.54 -5.13
CA LEU A 160 -6.91 -4.84 -5.62
C LEU A 160 -5.87 -5.36 -6.60
N ALA A 161 -5.34 -6.56 -6.37
CA ALA A 161 -4.34 -7.22 -7.21
C ALA A 161 -4.91 -8.51 -7.81
N ASN A 162 -4.63 -8.80 -9.09
CA ASN A 162 -5.04 -10.06 -9.69
C ASN A 162 -4.13 -11.23 -9.29
N SER A 163 -4.48 -12.46 -9.65
CA SER A 163 -3.75 -13.68 -9.25
C SER A 163 -2.28 -13.65 -9.66
N ALA A 164 -1.96 -13.11 -10.85
CA ALA A 164 -0.58 -13.03 -11.31
C ALA A 164 0.24 -12.02 -10.47
N ALA A 165 -0.35 -10.88 -10.09
CA ALA A 165 0.28 -9.93 -9.18
C ALA A 165 0.40 -10.50 -7.77
N LEU A 166 -0.62 -11.21 -7.28
CA LEU A 166 -0.60 -11.87 -5.96
C LEU A 166 0.54 -12.89 -5.87
N ALA A 167 0.73 -13.73 -6.89
CA ALA A 167 1.82 -14.70 -6.92
C ALA A 167 3.20 -14.03 -6.77
N ILE A 168 3.41 -12.89 -7.44
CA ILE A 168 4.65 -12.10 -7.33
C ILE A 168 4.80 -11.52 -5.91
N LEU A 169 3.72 -10.94 -5.34
CA LEU A 169 3.73 -10.41 -3.98
C LEU A 169 4.04 -11.51 -2.96
N GLN A 170 3.43 -12.69 -3.09
CA GLN A 170 3.67 -13.83 -2.21
C GLN A 170 5.12 -14.32 -2.27
N ALA A 171 5.67 -14.44 -3.46
CA ALA A 171 7.07 -14.87 -3.65
C ALA A 171 8.07 -13.87 -3.04
N ALA A 172 7.76 -12.58 -3.05
CA ALA A 172 8.64 -11.53 -2.57
C ALA A 172 8.41 -11.13 -1.10
N ALA A 173 7.29 -11.53 -0.48
CA ALA A 173 6.94 -11.14 0.90
C ALA A 173 8.02 -11.49 1.94
N PRO A 174 8.70 -12.66 1.90
CA PRO A 174 9.76 -12.97 2.86
C PRO A 174 10.92 -11.97 2.83
N ALA A 175 11.31 -11.48 1.65
CA ALA A 175 12.36 -10.47 1.52
C ALA A 175 11.93 -9.12 2.09
N ALA A 176 10.65 -8.76 1.90
CA ALA A 176 10.07 -7.54 2.47
C ALA A 176 10.01 -7.59 4.01
N GLU A 177 9.61 -8.75 4.57
CA GLU A 177 9.62 -8.97 6.02
C GLU A 177 11.04 -8.86 6.60
N ALA A 178 12.02 -9.51 5.98
CA ALA A 178 13.41 -9.48 6.43
C ALA A 178 14.02 -8.07 6.38
N ALA A 179 13.67 -7.27 5.37
CA ALA A 179 14.12 -5.89 5.23
C ALA A 179 13.41 -4.91 6.18
N GLY A 180 12.29 -5.30 6.80
CA GLY A 180 11.53 -4.44 7.70
C GLY A 180 10.95 -3.22 7.01
N ILE A 181 10.32 -3.42 5.85
CA ILE A 181 9.73 -2.32 5.07
C ILE A 181 8.73 -1.50 5.88
N VAL A 182 8.63 -0.21 5.57
CA VAL A 182 7.76 0.72 6.31
C VAL A 182 6.29 0.54 5.99
N SER A 183 5.95 0.16 4.74
CA SER A 183 4.56 0.02 4.33
C SER A 183 4.41 -0.99 3.18
N HIS A 184 3.41 -1.87 3.31
CA HIS A 184 3.12 -2.95 2.37
C HIS A 184 2.67 -2.42 1.01
N ASP A 185 1.93 -1.32 0.99
CA ASP A 185 1.37 -0.71 -0.22
C ASP A 185 2.44 -0.02 -1.07
N TRP A 186 3.39 0.69 -0.44
CA TRP A 186 4.51 1.27 -1.15
C TRP A 186 5.41 0.19 -1.74
N TRP A 187 5.73 -0.84 -0.96
CA TRP A 187 6.49 -1.99 -1.44
C TRP A 187 5.78 -2.72 -2.60
N ALA A 188 4.46 -2.98 -2.48
CA ALA A 188 3.69 -3.60 -3.55
C ALA A 188 3.72 -2.76 -4.85
N TYR A 189 3.62 -1.44 -4.73
CA TYR A 189 3.76 -0.53 -5.87
C TYR A 189 5.14 -0.61 -6.50
N GLN A 190 6.20 -0.61 -5.70
CA GLN A 190 7.58 -0.72 -6.18
C GLN A 190 7.80 -2.06 -6.91
N LEU A 191 7.47 -3.18 -6.27
CA LEU A 191 7.68 -4.49 -6.84
C LEU A 191 6.90 -4.67 -8.15
N LEU A 192 5.59 -4.38 -8.13
CA LEU A 192 4.73 -4.59 -9.28
C LEU A 192 5.06 -3.64 -10.44
N SER A 193 5.44 -2.39 -10.17
CA SER A 193 5.97 -1.51 -11.22
C SER A 193 7.32 -1.98 -11.74
N GLY A 194 8.16 -2.57 -10.90
CA GLY A 194 9.45 -3.15 -11.27
C GLY A 194 9.32 -4.34 -12.24
N VAL A 195 8.33 -5.20 -12.04
CA VAL A 195 8.04 -6.34 -12.95
C VAL A 195 7.27 -5.94 -14.19
N GLY A 196 6.86 -4.69 -14.33
CA GLY A 196 6.11 -4.21 -15.50
C GLY A 196 4.62 -4.53 -15.45
N ALA A 197 4.05 -4.72 -14.25
CA ALA A 197 2.62 -4.96 -14.08
C ALA A 197 1.76 -3.80 -14.59
N GLY A 198 0.54 -4.11 -15.03
CA GLY A 198 -0.48 -3.11 -15.32
C GLY A 198 -0.90 -2.36 -14.05
N ILE A 199 -0.75 -1.04 -14.04
CA ILE A 199 -1.07 -0.22 -12.86
C ILE A 199 -2.14 0.79 -13.21
N ARG A 200 -3.23 0.79 -12.44
CA ARG A 200 -4.26 1.82 -12.51
C ARG A 200 -4.47 2.43 -11.13
N ARG A 201 -4.41 3.75 -11.07
CA ARG A 201 -4.94 4.53 -9.98
C ARG A 201 -6.15 5.32 -10.46
N ASP A 202 -7.33 4.86 -10.07
CA ASP A 202 -8.60 5.48 -10.44
C ASP A 202 -8.74 6.85 -9.74
N ARG A 203 -9.40 7.80 -10.40
CA ARG A 203 -9.74 9.10 -9.82
C ARG A 203 -10.98 9.04 -8.94
N ALA A 204 -11.77 7.98 -9.04
CA ALA A 204 -12.95 7.77 -8.21
C ALA A 204 -12.56 7.64 -6.73
N GLN A 205 -13.38 8.20 -5.87
CA GLN A 205 -13.30 8.03 -4.43
C GLN A 205 -14.14 6.80 -4.07
N VAL A 206 -13.49 5.73 -3.62
CA VAL A 206 -14.12 4.40 -3.47
C VAL A 206 -14.34 4.00 -2.01
N LEU A 207 -13.86 4.81 -1.07
CA LEU A 207 -14.07 4.61 0.35
C LEU A 207 -13.95 5.92 1.13
N LEU A 208 -14.52 5.92 2.31
CA LEU A 208 -14.41 6.96 3.31
C LEU A 208 -13.24 6.59 4.23
N TYR A 209 -12.15 7.36 4.13
CA TYR A 209 -10.94 7.18 4.93
C TYR A 209 -11.08 7.95 6.23
N ARG A 210 -11.34 7.22 7.31
CA ARG A 210 -11.60 7.79 8.64
C ARG A 210 -10.33 8.34 9.26
N GLN A 211 -10.44 9.51 9.88
CA GLN A 211 -9.36 10.15 10.63
C GLN A 211 -9.70 10.15 12.11
N HIS A 212 -8.82 9.54 12.91
CA HIS A 212 -8.87 9.53 14.38
C HIS A 212 -7.43 9.54 14.94
N PRO A 213 -7.23 9.82 16.23
CA PRO A 213 -5.89 9.98 16.82
C PRO A 213 -4.97 8.74 16.68
N GLU A 214 -5.55 7.56 16.53
CA GLU A 214 -4.84 6.28 16.50
C GLU A 214 -4.43 5.85 15.07
N ASN A 215 -4.74 6.65 14.02
CA ASN A 215 -4.31 6.32 12.66
C ASN A 215 -2.78 6.21 12.57
N VAL A 216 -2.30 5.11 11.99
CA VAL A 216 -0.87 4.90 11.71
C VAL A 216 -0.31 5.99 10.78
N MET A 217 -1.10 6.40 9.79
CA MET A 217 -0.76 7.47 8.86
C MET A 217 -1.77 8.62 9.00
N GLY A 218 -1.30 9.75 9.50
CA GLY A 218 -2.14 10.94 9.68
C GLY A 218 -2.57 11.63 8.37
N ARG A 219 -3.38 12.68 8.49
CA ARG A 219 -3.94 13.47 7.36
C ARG A 219 -2.89 13.91 6.34
N ASN A 220 -3.29 13.86 5.08
CA ASN A 220 -2.41 14.12 3.94
C ASN A 220 -2.68 15.45 3.22
N ASP A 221 -3.72 16.15 3.61
CA ASP A 221 -4.32 17.28 2.90
C ASP A 221 -3.93 18.66 3.45
N THR A 222 -3.43 18.74 4.69
CA THR A 222 -3.10 20.02 5.35
C THR A 222 -1.71 20.53 4.99
N THR A 223 -1.51 21.88 5.06
CA THR A 223 -0.18 22.51 4.93
C THR A 223 0.80 22.02 5.99
N ARG A 224 0.33 21.79 7.23
CA ARG A 224 1.13 21.22 8.33
C ARG A 224 1.61 19.80 8.00
N ALA A 225 0.75 18.96 7.45
CA ALA A 225 1.12 17.62 7.03
C ALA A 225 2.12 17.63 5.85
N ARG A 226 1.99 18.60 4.94
CA ARG A 226 2.97 18.82 3.86
C ARG A 226 4.33 19.23 4.41
N LEU A 227 4.36 20.18 5.35
CA LEU A 227 5.60 20.61 6.02
C LEU A 227 6.25 19.47 6.80
N ALA A 228 5.48 18.71 7.56
CA ALA A 228 5.98 17.54 8.28
C ALA A 228 6.60 16.49 7.35
N ARG A 229 6.05 16.29 6.14
CA ARG A 229 6.67 15.41 5.15
C ARG A 229 7.92 15.99 4.51
N PHE A 230 7.97 17.30 4.35
CA PHE A 230 9.21 17.97 3.95
C PHE A 230 10.30 17.77 5.01
N SER A 231 9.98 17.90 6.31
CA SER A 231 10.96 17.65 7.38
C SER A 231 11.48 16.22 7.37
N MET A 232 10.61 15.21 7.07
CA MET A 232 11.03 13.81 6.97
C MET A 232 12.09 13.55 5.89
N LEU A 233 12.16 14.38 4.84
CA LEU A 233 13.23 14.31 3.84
C LEU A 233 14.59 14.72 4.41
N PHE A 234 14.61 15.47 5.50
CA PHE A 234 15.81 16.05 6.08
C PHE A 234 16.21 15.46 7.44
N ASP A 235 15.30 14.75 8.14
CA ASP A 235 15.54 14.14 9.44
C ASP A 235 16.11 12.70 9.37
N GLY A 236 16.30 12.17 8.16
CA GLY A 236 16.89 10.85 7.91
C GLY A 236 15.87 9.70 7.79
N ARG A 237 14.65 9.83 8.30
CA ARG A 237 13.63 8.77 8.24
C ARG A 237 13.30 8.33 6.82
N PHE A 238 13.17 9.28 5.91
CA PHE A 238 12.91 8.96 4.51
C PHE A 238 14.07 8.17 3.86
N ALA A 239 15.33 8.51 4.21
CA ALA A 239 16.50 7.78 3.74
C ALA A 239 16.50 6.32 4.25
N GLU A 240 16.10 6.10 5.51
CA GLU A 240 15.94 4.74 6.06
C GLU A 240 14.92 3.92 5.28
N TRP A 241 13.75 4.50 4.99
CA TRP A 241 12.71 3.85 4.19
C TRP A 241 13.19 3.48 2.78
N LEU A 242 13.98 4.36 2.13
CA LEU A 242 14.55 4.07 0.82
C LEU A 242 15.52 2.88 0.88
N VAL A 243 16.33 2.79 1.94
CA VAL A 243 17.27 1.67 2.16
C VAL A 243 16.51 0.37 2.43
N GLN A 244 15.51 0.38 3.32
CA GLN A 244 14.70 -0.78 3.63
C GLN A 244 13.98 -1.32 2.38
N ASN A 245 13.35 -0.42 1.61
CA ASN A 245 12.67 -0.81 0.38
C ASN A 245 13.65 -1.36 -0.67
N GLN A 246 14.84 -0.76 -0.83
CA GLN A 246 15.87 -1.27 -1.73
C GLN A 246 16.33 -2.66 -1.30
N GLN A 247 16.55 -2.89 -0.01
CA GLN A 247 16.91 -4.19 0.55
C GLN A 247 15.83 -5.25 0.36
N ALA A 248 14.56 -4.86 0.42
CA ALA A 248 13.43 -5.75 0.15
C ALA A 248 13.35 -6.17 -1.33
N LEU A 249 13.73 -5.29 -2.25
CA LEU A 249 13.61 -5.50 -3.69
C LEU A 249 14.83 -6.23 -4.29
N GLU A 250 16.02 -6.06 -3.70
CA GLU A 250 17.27 -6.59 -4.24
C GLU A 250 17.28 -8.12 -4.39
N PRO A 251 16.86 -8.93 -3.38
CA PRO A 251 16.84 -10.39 -3.50
C PRO A 251 15.89 -10.92 -4.58
N VAL A 252 14.84 -10.14 -4.88
CA VAL A 252 13.78 -10.49 -5.85
C VAL A 252 13.91 -9.73 -7.17
N ALA A 253 15.03 -9.05 -7.39
CA ALA A 253 15.26 -8.27 -8.61
C ALA A 253 15.17 -9.10 -9.89
N HIS A 254 15.44 -10.41 -9.82
CA HIS A 254 15.31 -11.34 -10.94
C HIS A 254 13.87 -11.45 -11.50
N LEU A 255 12.85 -11.05 -10.72
CA LEU A 255 11.45 -10.99 -11.17
C LEU A 255 11.16 -9.73 -12.00
N MET A 256 12.02 -8.71 -11.95
CA MET A 256 11.80 -7.42 -12.60
C MET A 256 12.24 -7.43 -14.06
N LEU A 257 11.73 -6.48 -14.83
CA LEU A 257 12.22 -6.21 -16.19
C LEU A 257 13.71 -5.85 -16.15
N PRO A 258 14.52 -6.25 -17.17
CA PRO A 258 15.97 -6.00 -17.17
C PRO A 258 16.37 -4.53 -16.96
N GLU A 259 15.62 -3.59 -17.55
CA GLU A 259 15.82 -2.15 -17.37
C GLU A 259 15.54 -1.69 -15.94
N ASN A 260 14.57 -2.30 -15.26
CA ASN A 260 14.22 -1.99 -13.87
C ASN A 260 15.21 -2.63 -12.88
N GLN A 261 15.78 -3.79 -13.21
CA GLN A 261 16.91 -4.35 -12.45
C GLN A 261 18.13 -3.42 -12.48
N ALA A 262 18.47 -2.89 -13.65
CA ALA A 262 19.55 -1.92 -13.80
C ALA A 262 19.25 -0.65 -13.01
N LEU A 263 18.02 -0.15 -13.10
CA LEU A 263 17.56 1.03 -12.36
C LEU A 263 17.62 0.82 -10.83
N LEU A 264 17.24 -0.36 -10.32
CA LEU A 264 17.33 -0.69 -8.90
C LEU A 264 18.79 -0.68 -8.40
N ARG A 265 19.72 -1.26 -9.19
CA ARG A 265 21.15 -1.23 -8.85
C ARG A 265 21.70 0.21 -8.83
N ASP A 266 21.32 1.03 -9.83
CA ASP A 266 21.72 2.43 -9.87
C ASP A 266 21.14 3.22 -8.70
N PHE A 267 19.88 2.96 -8.35
CA PHE A 267 19.22 3.57 -7.19
C PHE A 267 19.91 3.20 -5.89
N GLY A 268 20.24 1.92 -5.68
CA GLY A 268 20.98 1.47 -4.49
C GLY A 268 22.34 2.16 -4.34
N ARG A 269 23.04 2.46 -5.45
CA ARG A 269 24.27 3.27 -5.45
C ARG A 269 23.98 4.73 -5.11
N ALA A 270 22.92 5.29 -5.68
CA ALA A 270 22.57 6.69 -5.50
C ALA A 270 22.20 7.05 -4.05
N ILE A 271 21.42 6.19 -3.36
CA ILE A 271 21.00 6.42 -1.97
C ILE A 271 22.15 6.25 -0.97
N ARG A 272 23.30 5.68 -1.40
CA ARG A 272 24.53 5.58 -0.60
C ARG A 272 25.53 6.67 -0.95
N ALA A 273 25.34 7.37 -2.07
CA ALA A 273 26.19 8.47 -2.50
C ALA A 273 25.85 9.77 -1.77
N SER A 274 26.75 10.74 -1.83
CA SER A 274 26.56 12.06 -1.22
C SER A 274 26.51 13.17 -2.27
N GLY A 275 25.75 14.23 -1.97
CA GLY A 275 25.77 15.49 -2.67
C GLY A 275 25.63 15.40 -4.20
N PRO A 276 26.57 16.00 -4.96
CA PRO A 276 26.46 16.10 -6.42
C PRO A 276 26.36 14.75 -7.14
N ARG A 277 26.98 13.69 -6.60
CA ARG A 277 26.89 12.33 -7.17
C ARG A 277 25.48 11.76 -7.05
N ALA A 278 24.84 11.92 -5.89
CA ALA A 278 23.46 11.48 -5.69
C ALA A 278 22.48 12.25 -6.60
N LEU A 279 22.67 13.58 -6.71
CA LEU A 279 21.89 14.42 -7.62
C LEU A 279 22.05 14.00 -9.08
N GLY A 280 23.31 13.84 -9.56
CA GLY A 280 23.60 13.40 -10.92
C GLY A 280 22.96 12.04 -11.23
N ALA A 281 23.02 11.09 -10.29
CA ALA A 281 22.36 9.79 -10.41
C ALA A 281 20.84 9.92 -10.50
N ALA A 282 20.22 10.71 -9.62
CA ALA A 282 18.76 10.92 -9.60
C ALA A 282 18.27 11.55 -10.92
N LEU A 283 19.01 12.51 -11.48
CA LEU A 283 18.73 13.13 -12.78
C LEU A 283 18.88 12.11 -13.93
N LYS A 284 19.97 11.34 -13.95
CA LYS A 284 20.22 10.29 -14.95
C LYS A 284 19.11 9.24 -14.94
N MET A 285 18.68 8.80 -13.77
CA MET A 285 17.58 7.87 -13.58
C MET A 285 16.21 8.49 -13.89
N ARG A 286 16.12 9.79 -14.07
CA ARG A 286 14.87 10.54 -14.28
C ARG A 286 13.85 10.23 -13.18
N LEU A 287 14.29 10.24 -11.92
CA LEU A 287 13.38 10.05 -10.78
C LEU A 287 12.42 11.24 -10.71
N TYR A 288 11.16 10.96 -10.46
CA TYR A 288 10.13 11.99 -10.35
C TYR A 288 9.06 11.64 -9.32
N ARG A 289 8.47 12.67 -8.73
CA ARG A 289 7.24 12.58 -7.94
C ARG A 289 6.07 13.13 -8.74
N GLN A 290 4.86 12.84 -8.31
CA GLN A 290 3.63 13.26 -9.00
C GLN A 290 3.40 14.78 -9.04
N SER A 291 4.22 15.57 -8.34
CA SER A 291 4.24 17.02 -8.43
C SER A 291 5.64 17.54 -8.77
N ARG A 292 5.72 18.65 -9.51
CA ARG A 292 7.00 19.32 -9.84
C ARG A 292 7.74 19.76 -8.58
N THR A 293 7.02 20.33 -7.60
CA THR A 293 7.59 20.73 -6.31
C THR A 293 8.12 19.54 -5.53
N GLY A 294 7.39 18.42 -5.51
CA GLY A 294 7.86 17.17 -4.88
C GLY A 294 9.11 16.61 -5.56
N THR A 295 9.20 16.68 -6.89
CA THR A 295 10.39 16.27 -7.65
C THR A 295 11.57 17.17 -7.31
N ALA A 296 11.38 18.49 -7.33
CA ALA A 296 12.43 19.44 -6.94
C ALA A 296 12.94 19.21 -5.51
N ALA A 297 12.05 18.90 -4.56
CA ALA A 297 12.42 18.61 -3.19
C ALA A 297 13.30 17.35 -3.06
N ILE A 298 12.99 16.27 -3.78
CA ILE A 298 13.82 15.06 -3.81
C ILE A 298 15.19 15.34 -4.42
N LEU A 299 15.26 16.11 -5.51
CA LEU A 299 16.53 16.48 -6.13
C LEU A 299 17.38 17.37 -5.20
N ALA A 300 16.75 18.30 -4.48
CA ALA A 300 17.43 19.10 -3.47
C ALA A 300 17.93 18.23 -2.30
N ALA A 301 17.11 17.30 -1.81
CA ALA A 301 17.52 16.35 -0.78
C ALA A 301 18.70 15.48 -1.25
N ALA A 302 18.70 15.02 -2.51
CA ALA A 302 19.83 14.32 -3.12
C ALA A 302 21.10 15.17 -3.12
N ALA A 303 21.00 16.43 -3.61
CA ALA A 303 22.12 17.37 -3.65
C ALA A 303 22.74 17.65 -2.28
N LEU A 304 21.90 17.68 -1.24
CA LEU A 304 22.29 17.88 0.16
C LEU A 304 22.71 16.59 0.88
N GLY A 305 22.76 15.44 0.16
CA GLY A 305 23.13 14.14 0.73
C GLY A 305 22.10 13.55 1.71
N ARG A 306 20.85 14.08 1.71
CA ARG A 306 19.79 13.68 2.64
C ARG A 306 19.06 12.40 2.24
N LEU A 307 19.33 11.83 1.07
CA LEU A 307 18.84 10.50 0.68
C LEU A 307 19.73 9.38 1.24
N ARG A 308 20.88 9.71 1.82
CA ARG A 308 21.79 8.78 2.46
C ARG A 308 21.42 8.61 3.93
N ARG A 309 21.37 7.35 4.40
CA ARG A 309 21.32 7.05 5.84
C ARG A 309 22.58 7.57 6.50
N HIS A 310 22.44 8.44 7.47
CA HIS A 310 23.55 8.81 8.35
C HIS A 310 23.68 7.69 9.39
N SER A 311 24.84 7.07 9.44
CA SER A 311 25.25 6.12 10.49
C SER A 311 25.37 6.82 11.82
#